data_b71cd3ce95f2f0298c7cbe52311b53fe
#
_entry.id   b71cd3ce95f2f0298c7cbe52311b53fe
#
_cell.length_a   1.000
_cell.length_b   1.000
_cell.length_c   1.000
_cell.angle_alpha   90.00
_cell.angle_beta   90.00
_cell.angle_gamma   90.00
#
_symmetry.space_group_name_H-M   'P 1'
#
loop_
_entity.id
_entity.type
_entity.pdbx_description
1 polymer ?
#
loop_
_entity_poly.entity_id
_entity_poly.type
_entity_poly.pdbx_seq_one_letter_code
_entity_poly.pdbx_strand_id
1 'polypeptide(L)'
;MKKRNPSPDPMHTLDHHAANGLLNSVYAACDLSPSTVPVEVLEGWSNYKKSKFRIVRMITYGILVILILLPVMFFQPAVSVERTDVDYTASASYQVEVKSFLPTRDISAEINGNSIPMSRSETGGYLLQVSENGTLTVEVTSVNGQIVSKEYEVAYIDTEKPALVRSYSENGIVYLVLRDPYSGIDYEGITAVGSDGKEIETESADEKEGIISYKIPKDPITVSIPDKAGNVLSLLVSPVES
;
A
#
# COMPACT_ATOMS: atom_id res chain seq x y z
N MET A 1 -7.68 -22.22 -39.56
CA MET A 1 -7.26 -22.55 -40.95
C MET A 1 -6.44 -23.82 -40.93
N LYS A 2 -7.05 -24.94 -41.36
CA LYS A 2 -6.40 -26.24 -41.47
C LYS A 2 -5.58 -26.26 -42.74
N LYS A 3 -4.23 -26.22 -42.65
CA LYS A 3 -3.35 -26.48 -43.80
C LYS A 3 -3.57 -27.93 -44.25
N ARG A 4 -4.22 -28.10 -45.37
CA ARG A 4 -4.24 -29.39 -46.08
C ARG A 4 -2.79 -29.64 -46.52
N ASN A 5 -2.17 -30.72 -46.03
CA ASN A 5 -0.99 -31.25 -46.66
C ASN A 5 -1.39 -31.68 -48.11
N PRO A 6 -0.63 -31.27 -49.11
CA PRO A 6 -0.85 -31.77 -50.46
C PRO A 6 -0.67 -33.28 -50.40
N SER A 7 -1.64 -34.00 -50.90
CA SER A 7 -1.49 -35.46 -51.17
C SER A 7 -0.32 -35.63 -52.15
N PRO A 8 0.59 -36.57 -51.89
CA PRO A 8 1.66 -36.85 -52.84
C PRO A 8 1.04 -37.23 -54.19
N ASP A 9 1.58 -36.56 -55.23
CA ASP A 9 1.19 -36.74 -56.61
C ASP A 9 1.35 -38.22 -56.97
N PRO A 10 0.30 -38.92 -57.43
CA PRO A 10 0.36 -40.38 -57.67
C PRO A 10 1.26 -40.76 -58.83
N MET A 11 1.81 -39.80 -59.60
CA MET A 11 2.70 -40.05 -60.74
C MET A 11 4.17 -40.26 -60.34
N HIS A 12 4.57 -40.08 -59.09
CA HIS A 12 5.99 -40.18 -58.70
C HIS A 12 6.26 -41.21 -57.57
N THR A 13 5.28 -42.00 -57.19
CA THR A 13 5.48 -43.11 -56.23
C THR A 13 5.65 -44.41 -57.00
N LEU A 14 6.85 -44.94 -57.02
CA LEU A 14 7.07 -46.31 -57.46
C LEU A 14 6.25 -47.27 -56.59
N ASP A 15 5.47 -48.16 -57.21
CA ASP A 15 4.84 -49.26 -56.52
C ASP A 15 5.93 -50.08 -55.78
N HIS A 16 5.61 -50.53 -54.55
CA HIS A 16 6.56 -51.29 -53.74
C HIS A 16 7.14 -52.50 -54.44
N HIS A 17 6.38 -53.14 -55.34
CA HIS A 17 6.84 -54.26 -56.13
C HIS A 17 7.89 -53.81 -57.19
N ALA A 18 7.66 -52.69 -57.85
CA ALA A 18 8.59 -52.14 -58.81
C ALA A 18 9.88 -51.61 -58.15
N ALA A 19 9.75 -51.01 -56.94
CA ALA A 19 10.88 -50.54 -56.15
C ALA A 19 11.76 -51.71 -55.65
N ASN A 20 11.18 -52.77 -55.17
CA ASN A 20 11.91 -53.99 -54.78
C ASN A 20 12.56 -54.70 -55.99
N GLY A 21 11.89 -54.69 -57.18
CA GLY A 21 12.47 -55.21 -58.44
C GLY A 21 13.70 -54.44 -58.90
N LEU A 22 13.66 -53.07 -58.84
CA LEU A 22 14.78 -52.23 -59.14
C LEU A 22 15.93 -52.42 -58.16
N LEU A 23 15.64 -52.49 -56.85
CA LEU A 23 16.62 -52.69 -55.79
C LEU A 23 17.36 -54.03 -55.98
N ASN A 24 16.60 -55.11 -56.25
CA ASN A 24 17.21 -56.43 -56.54
C ASN A 24 18.06 -56.44 -57.81
N SER A 25 17.66 -55.70 -58.85
CA SER A 25 18.46 -55.54 -60.06
C SER A 25 19.78 -54.79 -59.81
N VAL A 26 19.78 -53.79 -58.98
CA VAL A 26 20.98 -53.03 -58.54
C VAL A 26 21.90 -53.95 -57.72
N TYR A 27 21.36 -54.73 -56.77
CA TYR A 27 22.16 -55.67 -56.00
C TYR A 27 22.80 -56.73 -56.87
N ALA A 28 22.06 -57.27 -57.83
CA ALA A 28 22.60 -58.23 -58.79
C ALA A 28 23.71 -57.63 -59.71
N ALA A 29 23.53 -56.38 -60.13
CA ALA A 29 24.54 -55.66 -60.93
C ALA A 29 25.82 -55.30 -60.15
N CYS A 30 25.70 -55.16 -58.81
CA CYS A 30 26.85 -54.84 -57.93
C CYS A 30 27.43 -56.08 -57.25
N ASP A 31 27.00 -57.27 -57.60
CA ASP A 31 27.39 -58.55 -57.00
C ASP A 31 27.22 -58.58 -55.47
N LEU A 32 26.17 -57.90 -55.00
CA LEU A 32 25.81 -57.80 -53.57
C LEU A 32 24.62 -58.70 -53.26
N SER A 33 24.60 -59.28 -52.06
CA SER A 33 23.46 -60.04 -51.58
C SER A 33 22.22 -59.15 -51.46
N PRO A 34 21.03 -59.59 -51.94
CA PRO A 34 19.81 -58.78 -51.81
C PRO A 34 19.51 -58.47 -50.37
N SER A 35 19.09 -57.26 -50.08
CA SER A 35 18.67 -56.85 -48.75
C SER A 35 17.49 -57.66 -48.29
N THR A 36 17.56 -58.23 -47.13
CA THR A 36 16.46 -58.98 -46.47
C THR A 36 15.46 -58.06 -45.75
N VAL A 37 15.72 -56.75 -45.78
CA VAL A 37 14.83 -55.75 -45.13
C VAL A 37 13.85 -55.19 -46.14
N PRO A 38 12.54 -55.44 -46.07
CA PRO A 38 11.54 -54.90 -46.96
C PRO A 38 11.55 -53.36 -46.91
N VAL A 39 11.34 -52.69 -48.08
CA VAL A 39 11.28 -51.23 -48.20
C VAL A 39 10.22 -50.63 -47.25
N GLU A 40 9.11 -51.31 -47.05
CA GLU A 40 8.04 -50.89 -46.12
C GLU A 40 8.52 -50.72 -44.66
N VAL A 41 9.49 -51.55 -44.23
CA VAL A 41 10.07 -51.42 -42.87
C VAL A 41 10.96 -50.16 -42.79
N LEU A 42 11.65 -49.79 -43.88
CA LEU A 42 12.47 -48.60 -43.91
C LEU A 42 11.61 -47.32 -43.94
N GLU A 43 10.51 -47.30 -44.68
CA GLU A 43 9.55 -46.19 -44.69
C GLU A 43 8.86 -46.04 -43.33
N GLY A 44 8.43 -47.11 -42.69
CA GLY A 44 7.84 -47.11 -41.35
C GLY A 44 8.82 -46.58 -40.31
N TRP A 45 10.11 -46.86 -40.47
CA TRP A 45 11.14 -46.45 -39.51
C TRP A 45 11.50 -44.95 -39.58
N SER A 46 11.45 -44.35 -40.78
CA SER A 46 11.73 -42.92 -40.96
C SER A 46 10.67 -41.99 -40.32
N ASN A 47 9.41 -42.45 -40.34
CA ASN A 47 8.29 -41.70 -39.78
C ASN A 47 8.17 -41.81 -38.24
N TYR A 48 8.69 -42.87 -37.63
CA TYR A 48 8.53 -43.10 -36.20
C TYR A 48 9.37 -42.20 -35.30
N LYS A 49 10.51 -41.71 -35.76
CA LYS A 49 11.47 -40.95 -34.94
C LYS A 49 11.20 -39.44 -34.80
N LYS A 50 10.45 -38.82 -35.73
CA LYS A 50 10.45 -37.32 -35.79
C LYS A 50 9.33 -36.62 -35.03
N SER A 51 8.18 -37.19 -34.77
CA SER A 51 7.04 -36.44 -34.22
C SER A 51 6.91 -36.50 -32.71
N LYS A 52 7.10 -37.67 -32.08
CA LYS A 52 6.90 -37.82 -30.62
C LYS A 52 7.93 -37.07 -29.78
N PHE A 53 9.16 -36.99 -30.21
CA PHE A 53 10.24 -36.32 -29.48
C PHE A 53 10.09 -34.81 -29.41
N ARG A 54 9.48 -34.18 -30.42
CA ARG A 54 9.19 -32.73 -30.42
C ARG A 54 8.05 -32.38 -29.46
N ILE A 55 6.99 -33.19 -29.41
CA ILE A 55 5.85 -32.97 -28.53
C ILE A 55 6.26 -33.13 -27.06
N VAL A 56 6.99 -34.20 -26.73
CA VAL A 56 7.50 -34.43 -25.36
C VAL A 56 8.39 -33.26 -24.92
N ARG A 57 9.30 -32.81 -25.78
CA ARG A 57 10.18 -31.64 -25.48
C ARG A 57 9.37 -30.36 -25.28
N MET A 58 8.35 -30.08 -26.09
CA MET A 58 7.46 -28.94 -25.90
C MET A 58 6.71 -29.01 -24.58
N ILE A 59 6.18 -30.18 -24.21
CA ILE A 59 5.50 -30.37 -22.92
C ILE A 59 6.48 -30.16 -21.76
N THR A 60 7.70 -30.71 -21.86
CA THR A 60 8.73 -30.56 -20.82
C THR A 60 9.10 -29.07 -20.62
N TYR A 61 9.30 -28.33 -21.71
CA TYR A 61 9.55 -26.88 -21.59
C TYR A 61 8.35 -26.12 -21.03
N GLY A 62 7.13 -26.48 -21.43
CA GLY A 62 5.91 -25.90 -20.86
C GLY A 62 5.80 -26.11 -19.35
N ILE A 63 6.05 -27.33 -18.89
CA ILE A 63 6.07 -27.66 -17.45
C ILE A 63 7.18 -26.88 -16.74
N LEU A 64 8.37 -26.78 -17.30
CA LEU A 64 9.48 -26.02 -16.73
C LEU A 64 9.15 -24.54 -16.59
N VAL A 65 8.53 -23.93 -17.60
CA VAL A 65 8.07 -22.54 -17.55
C VAL A 65 7.02 -22.33 -16.47
N ILE A 66 6.04 -23.24 -16.37
CA ILE A 66 5.01 -23.19 -15.32
C ILE A 66 5.67 -23.30 -13.94
N LEU A 67 6.61 -24.21 -13.76
CA LEU A 67 7.30 -24.43 -12.49
C LEU A 67 8.14 -23.22 -12.05
N ILE A 68 8.69 -22.46 -13.00
CA ILE A 68 9.41 -21.21 -12.72
C ILE A 68 8.45 -20.05 -12.41
N LEU A 69 7.32 -19.97 -13.12
CA LEU A 69 6.36 -18.89 -12.94
C LEU A 69 5.44 -19.07 -11.72
N LEU A 70 5.20 -20.30 -11.30
CA LEU A 70 4.30 -20.63 -10.19
C LEU A 70 4.69 -19.92 -8.88
N PRO A 71 5.97 -19.91 -8.43
CA PRO A 71 6.37 -19.16 -7.23
C PRO A 71 6.10 -17.66 -7.33
N VAL A 72 6.21 -17.06 -8.53
CA VAL A 72 5.98 -15.62 -8.74
C VAL A 72 4.54 -15.22 -8.42
N MET A 73 3.58 -16.12 -8.59
CA MET A 73 2.18 -15.87 -8.25
C MET A 73 1.92 -15.78 -6.73
N PHE A 74 2.84 -16.29 -5.90
CA PHE A 74 2.70 -16.31 -4.44
C PHE A 74 3.54 -15.23 -3.74
N PHE A 75 4.33 -14.44 -4.48
CA PHE A 75 5.05 -13.33 -3.87
C PHE A 75 4.10 -12.26 -3.36
N GLN A 76 4.19 -11.97 -2.06
CA GLN A 76 3.44 -10.93 -1.38
C GLN A 76 4.34 -9.72 -1.11
N PRO A 77 3.82 -8.50 -1.18
CA PRO A 77 4.54 -7.31 -0.73
C PRO A 77 4.69 -7.33 0.80
N ALA A 78 5.81 -6.82 1.29
CA ALA A 78 5.99 -6.49 2.69
C ALA A 78 5.61 -5.02 2.88
N VAL A 79 4.71 -4.76 3.83
CA VAL A 79 4.22 -3.41 4.14
C VAL A 79 4.67 -3.07 5.56
N SER A 80 5.31 -1.93 5.74
CA SER A 80 5.60 -1.31 7.03
C SER A 80 4.99 0.08 7.08
N VAL A 81 4.47 0.44 8.25
CA VAL A 81 3.90 1.75 8.54
C VAL A 81 4.56 2.28 9.79
N GLU A 82 5.11 3.47 9.72
CA GLU A 82 5.80 4.11 10.82
C GLU A 82 5.23 5.52 11.03
N ARG A 83 4.96 5.88 12.28
CA ARG A 83 4.58 7.24 12.65
C ARG A 83 5.81 8.12 12.58
N THR A 84 5.68 9.31 11.98
CA THR A 84 6.79 10.23 11.74
C THR A 84 6.78 11.48 12.60
N ASP A 85 5.67 11.74 13.30
CA ASP A 85 5.52 12.88 14.21
C ASP A 85 5.47 12.44 15.68
N VAL A 86 5.32 13.42 16.57
CA VAL A 86 5.21 13.23 18.03
C VAL A 86 3.77 12.92 18.43
N ASP A 87 3.60 12.37 19.65
CA ASP A 87 2.28 12.12 20.22
C ASP A 87 1.56 13.43 20.61
N TYR A 88 0.24 13.33 20.70
CA TYR A 88 -0.64 14.43 21.12
C TYR A 88 -0.60 15.67 20.23
N THR A 89 -0.54 15.45 18.92
CA THR A 89 -0.77 16.46 17.90
C THR A 89 -2.21 16.38 17.39
N ALA A 90 -2.70 17.44 16.73
CA ALA A 90 -4.04 17.44 16.11
C ALA A 90 -4.19 16.45 14.95
N SER A 91 -3.07 15.97 14.41
CA SER A 91 -3.05 14.95 13.36
C SER A 91 -1.75 14.17 13.45
N ALA A 92 -1.79 12.91 13.05
CA ALA A 92 -0.63 12.03 12.99
C ALA A 92 -0.21 11.78 11.54
N SER A 93 1.10 11.88 11.29
CA SER A 93 1.70 11.60 9.98
C SER A 93 2.35 10.23 9.98
N TYR A 94 2.03 9.43 8.97
CA TYR A 94 2.57 8.08 8.81
C TYR A 94 3.30 7.95 7.48
N GLN A 95 4.43 7.26 7.52
CA GLN A 95 5.15 6.82 6.34
C GLN A 95 4.86 5.34 6.10
N VAL A 96 4.38 5.03 4.89
CA VAL A 96 4.14 3.66 4.44
C VAL A 96 5.22 3.26 3.46
N GLU A 97 5.99 2.24 3.83
CA GLU A 97 6.97 1.62 2.93
C GLU A 97 6.44 0.29 2.40
N VAL A 98 6.55 0.11 1.09
CA VAL A 98 6.19 -1.14 0.42
C VAL A 98 7.44 -1.74 -0.21
N LYS A 99 7.88 -2.88 0.34
CA LYS A 99 9.00 -3.65 -0.20
C LYS A 99 8.43 -4.86 -0.94
N SER A 100 8.55 -4.86 -2.27
CA SER A 100 8.03 -5.93 -3.10
C SER A 100 8.99 -6.25 -4.25
N PHE A 101 9.11 -7.55 -4.57
CA PHE A 101 9.81 -7.99 -5.77
C PHE A 101 9.01 -7.67 -7.04
N LEU A 102 7.69 -7.69 -6.95
CA LEU A 102 6.77 -7.35 -8.04
C LEU A 102 6.27 -5.92 -7.91
N PRO A 103 5.97 -5.23 -9.01
CA PRO A 103 5.36 -3.91 -8.96
C PRO A 103 4.03 -3.92 -8.18
N THR A 104 3.77 -2.86 -7.46
CA THR A 104 2.49 -2.59 -6.82
C THR A 104 1.49 -2.10 -7.87
N ARG A 105 0.30 -2.69 -7.91
CA ARG A 105 -0.79 -2.29 -8.79
C ARG A 105 -1.61 -1.17 -8.18
N ASP A 106 -1.92 -1.31 -6.89
CA ASP A 106 -2.74 -0.37 -6.15
C ASP A 106 -2.34 -0.33 -4.68
N ILE A 107 -2.57 0.81 -4.03
CA ILE A 107 -2.39 1.00 -2.60
C ILE A 107 -3.47 1.93 -2.09
N SER A 108 -4.11 1.55 -0.99
CA SER A 108 -5.15 2.33 -0.31
C SER A 108 -4.93 2.34 1.20
N ALA A 109 -5.43 3.37 1.85
CA ALA A 109 -5.47 3.48 3.30
C ALA A 109 -6.84 3.94 3.76
N GLU A 110 -7.29 3.40 4.88
CA GLU A 110 -8.56 3.73 5.51
C GLU A 110 -8.37 3.86 7.02
N ILE A 111 -9.04 4.83 7.65
CA ILE A 111 -9.18 4.94 9.10
C ILE A 111 -10.63 4.70 9.47
N ASN A 112 -10.88 3.77 10.38
CA ASN A 112 -12.24 3.42 10.82
C ASN A 112 -13.21 3.14 9.64
N GLY A 113 -12.69 2.63 8.49
CA GLY A 113 -13.47 2.39 7.27
C GLY A 113 -13.63 3.61 6.35
N ASN A 114 -13.04 4.77 6.69
CA ASN A 114 -13.03 5.97 5.84
C ASN A 114 -11.72 6.05 5.06
N SER A 115 -11.81 6.22 3.74
CA SER A 115 -10.62 6.32 2.88
C SER A 115 -9.82 7.60 3.16
N ILE A 116 -8.49 7.46 3.22
CA ILE A 116 -7.54 8.53 3.46
C ILE A 116 -6.70 8.75 2.20
N PRO A 117 -6.52 10.02 1.77
CA PRO A 117 -5.63 10.32 0.67
C PRO A 117 -4.17 10.06 1.05
N MET A 118 -3.43 9.44 0.14
CA MET A 118 -1.99 9.22 0.26
C MET A 118 -1.23 10.02 -0.77
N SER A 119 -0.09 10.58 -0.38
CA SER A 119 0.86 11.24 -1.26
C SER A 119 2.14 10.43 -1.37
N ARG A 120 2.78 10.49 -2.55
CA ARG A 120 4.07 9.81 -2.74
C ARG A 120 5.19 10.63 -2.10
N SER A 121 6.01 9.98 -1.28
CA SER A 121 7.18 10.62 -0.68
C SER A 121 8.33 10.75 -1.70
N GLU A 122 9.12 11.83 -1.60
CA GLU A 122 10.34 12.03 -2.39
C GLU A 122 11.44 11.01 -2.04
N THR A 123 11.43 10.51 -0.81
CA THR A 123 12.38 9.50 -0.30
C THR A 123 11.98 8.06 -0.63
N GLY A 124 10.86 7.87 -1.33
CA GLY A 124 10.24 6.57 -1.59
C GLY A 124 9.17 6.21 -0.57
N GLY A 125 8.18 5.41 -0.99
CA GLY A 125 7.02 5.08 -0.16
C GLY A 125 5.90 6.13 -0.27
N TYR A 126 4.99 6.11 0.69
CA TYR A 126 3.80 6.95 0.72
C TYR A 126 3.66 7.62 2.08
N LEU A 127 3.16 8.86 2.07
CA LEU A 127 2.83 9.64 3.26
C LEU A 127 1.31 9.76 3.35
N LEU A 128 0.79 9.57 4.54
CA LEU A 128 -0.62 9.81 4.86
C LEU A 128 -0.72 10.58 6.18
N GLN A 129 -1.77 11.36 6.32
CA GLN A 129 -2.08 12.12 7.51
C GLN A 129 -3.44 11.69 8.05
N VAL A 130 -3.49 11.43 9.34
CA VAL A 130 -4.68 10.96 10.07
C VAL A 130 -5.05 11.98 11.13
N SER A 131 -6.32 12.38 11.20
CA SER A 131 -6.82 13.39 12.14
C SER A 131 -7.78 12.81 13.18
N GLU A 132 -7.88 11.48 13.29
CA GLU A 132 -8.72 10.80 14.28
C GLU A 132 -8.05 9.54 14.81
N ASN A 133 -8.32 9.19 16.05
CA ASN A 133 -7.87 7.94 16.67
C ASN A 133 -8.69 6.77 16.12
N GLY A 134 -8.07 5.57 16.06
CA GLY A 134 -8.76 4.37 15.61
C GLY A 134 -7.86 3.38 14.91
N THR A 135 -8.44 2.54 14.05
CA THR A 135 -7.71 1.52 13.30
C THR A 135 -7.42 2.02 11.88
N LEU A 136 -6.14 2.21 11.59
CA LEU A 136 -5.63 2.50 10.25
C LEU A 136 -5.38 1.19 9.53
N THR A 137 -6.08 0.96 8.44
CA THR A 137 -5.90 -0.20 7.55
C THR A 137 -5.19 0.25 6.28
N VAL A 138 -4.07 -0.38 5.97
CA VAL A 138 -3.34 -0.16 4.71
C VAL A 138 -3.41 -1.43 3.88
N GLU A 139 -3.94 -1.31 2.67
CA GLU A 139 -4.06 -2.40 1.72
C GLU A 139 -3.16 -2.17 0.50
N VAL A 140 -2.42 -3.19 0.12
CA VAL A 140 -1.51 -3.17 -1.03
C VAL A 140 -1.82 -4.34 -1.94
N THR A 141 -2.12 -4.04 -3.20
CA THR A 141 -2.37 -5.03 -4.25
C THR A 141 -1.20 -5.07 -5.22
N SER A 142 -0.62 -6.25 -5.40
CA SER A 142 0.46 -6.49 -6.37
C SER A 142 -0.09 -6.86 -7.74
N VAL A 143 0.75 -6.74 -8.79
CA VAL A 143 0.37 -7.09 -10.18
C VAL A 143 0.03 -8.57 -10.37
N ASN A 144 0.47 -9.47 -9.48
CA ASN A 144 0.10 -10.89 -9.48
C ASN A 144 -1.26 -11.16 -8.80
N GLY A 145 -1.97 -10.10 -8.34
CA GLY A 145 -3.27 -10.21 -7.69
C GLY A 145 -3.20 -10.54 -6.19
N GLN A 146 -2.01 -10.63 -5.61
CA GLN A 146 -1.86 -10.79 -4.15
C GLN A 146 -2.21 -9.49 -3.44
N ILE A 147 -3.04 -9.60 -2.40
CA ILE A 147 -3.48 -8.49 -1.56
C ILE A 147 -2.91 -8.71 -0.16
N VAL A 148 -2.30 -7.67 0.38
CA VAL A 148 -1.83 -7.63 1.76
C VAL A 148 -2.51 -6.47 2.46
N SER A 149 -3.26 -6.78 3.51
CA SER A 149 -3.88 -5.81 4.40
C SER A 149 -3.16 -5.82 5.73
N LYS A 150 -2.87 -4.63 6.28
CA LYS A 150 -2.24 -4.43 7.58
C LYS A 150 -3.04 -3.42 8.38
N GLU A 151 -3.27 -3.73 9.64
CA GLU A 151 -3.96 -2.89 10.60
C GLU A 151 -2.97 -2.32 11.61
N TYR A 152 -3.12 -1.02 11.92
CA TYR A 152 -2.31 -0.29 12.88
C TYR A 152 -3.24 0.49 13.79
N GLU A 153 -2.98 0.46 15.08
CA GLU A 153 -3.70 1.28 16.03
C GLU A 153 -3.15 2.71 16.01
N VAL A 154 -4.02 3.66 15.67
CA VAL A 154 -3.73 5.09 15.72
C VAL A 154 -4.24 5.60 17.07
N ALA A 155 -3.33 6.06 17.89
CA ALA A 155 -3.61 6.60 19.20
C ALA A 155 -2.88 7.95 19.39
N TYR A 156 -3.23 8.68 20.45
CA TYR A 156 -2.58 9.92 20.85
C TYR A 156 -2.71 11.07 19.86
N ILE A 157 -3.83 11.13 19.12
CA ILE A 157 -4.26 12.33 18.40
C ILE A 157 -5.17 13.09 19.35
N ASP A 158 -4.82 14.37 19.60
CA ASP A 158 -5.61 15.26 20.45
C ASP A 158 -6.49 16.17 19.60
N THR A 159 -7.79 15.97 19.69
CA THR A 159 -8.81 16.78 19.02
C THR A 159 -9.71 17.52 20.01
N GLU A 160 -9.40 17.42 21.30
CA GLU A 160 -10.16 18.06 22.35
C GLU A 160 -9.51 19.38 22.75
N LYS A 161 -10.33 20.40 22.97
CA LYS A 161 -9.86 21.69 23.46
C LYS A 161 -9.72 21.68 24.98
N PRO A 162 -8.86 22.55 25.56
CA PRO A 162 -8.77 22.76 27.00
C PRO A 162 -10.11 23.02 27.63
N ALA A 163 -10.29 22.62 28.88
CA ALA A 163 -11.52 22.83 29.63
C ALA A 163 -11.30 23.80 30.79
N LEU A 164 -12.28 24.70 31.00
CA LEU A 164 -12.37 25.50 32.22
C LEU A 164 -12.96 24.63 33.31
N VAL A 165 -12.19 24.34 34.35
CA VAL A 165 -12.64 23.55 35.50
C VAL A 165 -13.45 24.41 36.47
N ARG A 166 -12.96 25.60 36.77
CA ARG A 166 -13.63 26.60 37.61
C ARG A 166 -13.04 28.00 37.36
N SER A 167 -13.82 29.01 37.72
CA SER A 167 -13.35 30.39 37.84
C SER A 167 -13.74 30.95 39.21
N TYR A 168 -12.93 31.85 39.74
CA TYR A 168 -13.21 32.56 40.98
C TYR A 168 -12.53 33.91 40.95
N SER A 169 -12.97 34.85 41.81
CA SER A 169 -12.34 36.17 41.93
C SER A 169 -11.96 36.44 43.38
N GLU A 170 -10.78 37.00 43.54
CA GLU A 170 -10.26 37.40 44.86
C GLU A 170 -9.37 38.64 44.72
N ASN A 171 -9.51 39.60 45.61
CA ASN A 171 -8.67 40.81 45.68
C ASN A 171 -8.55 41.60 44.34
N GLY A 172 -9.63 41.62 43.55
CA GLY A 172 -9.63 42.35 42.25
C GLY A 172 -8.97 41.60 41.10
N ILE A 173 -8.70 40.29 41.28
CA ILE A 173 -8.13 39.39 40.27
C ILE A 173 -9.14 38.28 40.04
N VAL A 174 -9.34 37.89 38.77
CA VAL A 174 -10.06 36.71 38.34
C VAL A 174 -9.07 35.59 38.03
N TYR A 175 -9.34 34.41 38.57
CA TYR A 175 -8.57 33.20 38.40
C TYR A 175 -9.37 32.21 37.53
N LEU A 176 -8.73 31.66 36.49
CA LEU A 176 -9.28 30.64 35.62
C LEU A 176 -8.47 29.35 35.84
N VAL A 177 -9.10 28.31 36.34
CA VAL A 177 -8.47 27.01 36.54
C VAL A 177 -8.78 26.16 35.29
N LEU A 178 -7.76 25.80 34.59
CA LEU A 178 -7.80 25.12 33.31
C LEU A 178 -7.28 23.71 33.42
N ARG A 179 -7.74 22.84 32.56
CA ARG A 179 -7.24 21.48 32.44
C ARG A 179 -7.28 21.01 31.00
N ASP A 180 -6.21 20.38 30.60
CA ASP A 180 -6.12 19.59 29.40
C ASP A 180 -5.42 18.27 29.73
N PRO A 181 -6.09 17.11 29.55
CA PRO A 181 -5.53 15.81 29.92
C PRO A 181 -4.65 15.17 28.85
N TYR A 182 -4.63 15.73 27.62
CA TYR A 182 -3.96 15.14 26.48
C TYR A 182 -2.68 15.88 26.09
N SER A 183 -2.77 16.88 25.23
CA SER A 183 -1.59 17.63 24.76
C SER A 183 -1.06 18.62 25.81
N GLY A 184 -1.91 19.01 26.75
CA GLY A 184 -1.62 20.03 27.72
C GLY A 184 -1.78 21.46 27.18
N ILE A 185 -1.93 22.42 28.09
CA ILE A 185 -2.16 23.82 27.74
C ILE A 185 -0.87 24.45 27.20
N ASP A 186 -0.98 25.21 26.13
CA ASP A 186 0.07 26.08 25.61
C ASP A 186 -0.02 27.47 26.28
N TYR A 187 0.66 27.64 27.41
CA TYR A 187 0.63 28.87 28.19
C TYR A 187 1.25 30.07 27.45
N GLU A 188 2.20 29.85 26.55
CA GLU A 188 2.82 30.89 25.73
C GLU A 188 1.88 31.45 24.66
N GLY A 189 0.98 30.58 24.17
CA GLY A 189 -0.03 30.92 23.17
C GLY A 189 -1.29 31.58 23.71
N ILE A 190 -1.45 31.70 25.04
CA ILE A 190 -2.64 32.30 25.64
C ILE A 190 -2.70 33.80 25.32
N THR A 191 -3.85 34.23 24.78
CA THR A 191 -4.10 35.64 24.47
C THR A 191 -5.43 36.09 25.08
N ALA A 192 -5.48 37.36 25.49
CA ALA A 192 -6.71 38.01 25.96
C ALA A 192 -6.90 39.32 25.21
N VAL A 193 -8.11 39.56 24.72
CA VAL A 193 -8.42 40.74 23.92
C VAL A 193 -9.66 41.43 24.48
N GLY A 194 -9.56 42.74 24.71
CA GLY A 194 -10.67 43.57 25.16
C GLY A 194 -11.68 43.84 24.05
N SER A 195 -12.83 44.43 24.42
CA SER A 195 -13.89 44.84 23.50
C SER A 195 -13.42 45.91 22.50
N ASP A 196 -12.34 46.64 22.83
CA ASP A 196 -11.69 47.65 21.98
C ASP A 196 -10.62 47.05 21.04
N GLY A 197 -10.43 45.73 21.07
CA GLY A 197 -9.44 45.01 20.25
C GLY A 197 -8.01 45.09 20.79
N LYS A 198 -7.78 45.67 21.98
CA LYS A 198 -6.44 45.70 22.58
C LYS A 198 -6.15 44.44 23.33
N GLU A 199 -4.93 43.97 23.23
CA GLU A 199 -4.40 42.87 24.00
C GLU A 199 -4.27 43.23 25.49
N ILE A 200 -4.62 42.30 26.36
CA ILE A 200 -4.57 42.43 27.80
C ILE A 200 -3.58 41.39 28.32
N GLU A 201 -2.60 41.85 29.07
CA GLU A 201 -1.57 41.00 29.65
C GLU A 201 -2.15 40.13 30.79
N THR A 202 -1.69 38.89 30.85
CA THR A 202 -1.96 37.96 31.95
C THR A 202 -1.23 38.44 33.21
N GLU A 203 -1.92 38.55 34.35
CA GLU A 203 -1.29 38.95 35.63
C GLU A 203 -0.36 37.84 36.14
N SER A 204 -0.78 36.56 36.06
CA SER A 204 0.07 35.41 36.36
C SER A 204 -0.42 34.18 35.64
N ALA A 205 0.53 33.25 35.35
CA ALA A 205 0.26 31.91 34.83
C ALA A 205 1.04 30.90 35.69
N ASP A 206 0.32 29.96 36.30
CA ASP A 206 0.90 28.85 37.04
C ASP A 206 0.60 27.56 36.30
N GLU A 207 1.59 27.11 35.52
CA GLU A 207 1.48 25.89 34.72
C GLU A 207 1.29 24.63 35.55
N LYS A 208 1.83 24.59 36.79
CA LYS A 208 1.75 23.39 37.65
C LYS A 208 0.35 23.18 38.18
N GLU A 209 -0.30 24.28 38.60
CA GLU A 209 -1.66 24.25 39.11
C GLU A 209 -2.73 24.41 38.04
N GLY A 210 -2.32 24.74 36.82
CA GLY A 210 -3.25 24.98 35.72
C GLY A 210 -4.03 26.28 35.86
N ILE A 211 -3.43 27.34 36.44
CA ILE A 211 -4.15 28.56 36.79
C ILE A 211 -3.58 29.74 35.99
N ILE A 212 -4.47 30.49 35.36
CA ILE A 212 -4.16 31.80 34.79
C ILE A 212 -4.99 32.88 35.49
N SER A 213 -4.47 34.09 35.59
CA SER A 213 -5.17 35.19 36.22
C SER A 213 -5.11 36.47 35.47
N TYR A 214 -6.15 37.26 35.60
CA TYR A 214 -6.30 38.61 35.03
C TYR A 214 -6.83 39.56 36.09
N LYS A 215 -6.46 40.84 35.99
CA LYS A 215 -7.18 41.89 36.71
C LYS A 215 -8.64 41.88 36.28
N ILE A 216 -9.58 42.03 37.21
CA ILE A 216 -11.01 42.10 36.88
C ILE A 216 -11.19 43.19 35.84
N PRO A 217 -11.63 42.86 34.61
CA PRO A 217 -11.76 43.85 33.55
C PRO A 217 -12.97 44.78 33.84
N LYS A 218 -12.91 46.04 33.34
CA LYS A 218 -14.06 46.94 33.39
C LYS A 218 -15.08 46.61 32.31
N ASP A 219 -14.63 46.14 31.18
CA ASP A 219 -15.41 45.69 30.02
C ASP A 219 -15.12 44.22 29.75
N PRO A 220 -16.02 43.46 29.12
CA PRO A 220 -15.79 42.08 28.80
C PRO A 220 -14.54 41.87 27.97
N ILE A 221 -13.77 40.84 28.29
CA ILE A 221 -12.58 40.41 27.54
C ILE A 221 -12.77 38.98 27.03
N THR A 222 -12.22 38.70 25.85
CA THR A 222 -12.18 37.34 25.28
C THR A 222 -10.79 36.77 25.52
N VAL A 223 -10.74 35.63 26.23
CA VAL A 223 -9.51 34.92 26.49
C VAL A 223 -9.48 33.67 25.59
N SER A 224 -8.44 33.54 24.77
CA SER A 224 -8.19 32.38 23.91
C SER A 224 -7.07 31.53 24.51
N ILE A 225 -7.35 30.29 24.76
CA ILE A 225 -6.50 29.35 25.47
C ILE A 225 -6.23 28.17 24.53
N PRO A 226 -5.10 28.14 23.83
CA PRO A 226 -4.70 27.01 23.01
C PRO A 226 -4.14 25.87 23.88
N ASP A 227 -4.26 24.65 23.37
CA ASP A 227 -3.45 23.53 23.80
C ASP A 227 -2.22 23.36 22.88
N LYS A 228 -1.33 22.44 23.21
CA LYS A 228 -0.13 22.15 22.40
C LYS A 228 -0.44 21.44 21.09
N ALA A 229 -1.67 20.89 20.92
CA ALA A 229 -2.17 20.33 19.66
C ALA A 229 -2.77 21.42 18.73
N GLY A 230 -3.02 22.63 19.25
CA GLY A 230 -3.60 23.75 18.49
C GLY A 230 -5.12 23.87 18.60
N ASN A 231 -5.79 23.05 19.47
CA ASN A 231 -7.21 23.26 19.75
C ASN A 231 -7.37 24.43 20.71
N VAL A 232 -8.38 25.27 20.51
CA VAL A 232 -8.53 26.54 21.25
C VAL A 232 -9.84 26.59 22.02
N LEU A 233 -9.74 26.84 23.34
CA LEU A 233 -10.85 27.24 24.18
C LEU A 233 -10.97 28.76 24.18
N SER A 234 -12.15 29.29 23.85
CA SER A 234 -12.43 30.73 23.94
C SER A 234 -13.42 31.00 25.08
N LEU A 235 -13.03 31.88 25.99
CA LEU A 235 -13.82 32.27 27.16
C LEU A 235 -14.12 33.75 27.15
N LEU A 236 -15.34 34.12 27.48
CA LEU A 236 -15.72 35.52 27.75
C LEU A 236 -15.67 35.77 29.26
N VAL A 237 -14.78 36.64 29.71
CA VAL A 237 -14.67 37.08 31.07
C VAL A 237 -15.32 38.45 31.22
N SER A 238 -16.43 38.51 31.95
CA SER A 238 -17.18 39.74 32.17
C SER A 238 -16.93 40.31 33.56
N PRO A 239 -17.06 41.65 33.72
CA PRO A 239 -17.01 42.24 35.04
C PRO A 239 -18.12 41.66 35.92
N VAL A 240 -17.81 41.51 37.21
CA VAL A 240 -18.82 41.08 38.21
C VAL A 240 -19.74 42.27 38.44
N GLU A 241 -21.02 42.16 38.11
CA GLU A 241 -22.04 43.12 38.55
C GLU A 241 -22.17 43.02 40.09
N SER A 242 -21.90 44.13 40.72
CA SER A 242 -21.97 44.31 42.22
C SER A 242 -23.37 44.69 42.65
#